data_57fc363c6fb736ba92ca78eec7a8e104
#
_entry.id   57fc363c6fb736ba92ca78eec7a8e104
#
_cell.length_a   1.000
_cell.length_b   1.000
_cell.length_c   1.000
_cell.angle_alpha   90.00
_cell.angle_beta   90.00
_cell.angle_gamma   90.00
#
_symmetry.space_group_name_H-M   'P 1'
#
loop_
_entity.id
_entity.type
_entity.pdbx_description
1 polymer ?
#
loop_
_entity_poly.entity_id
_entity_poly.type
_entity_poly.pdbx_seq_one_letter_code
_entity_poly.pdbx_strand_id
1 'polypeptide(L)'
;MRNRLATLFLIALAVVARPAAAGQLTDTALADRIADAVRQYVHFGIFDDISIQVDNRSVTLTGRVTMPYKRDDIAARVRKIDGVRDLANNVEVLPVSLYDSDLRDRLARAIYGHPAFRHYASMINPPIHIVVERGRVTLTGAVNNDVEKMLVYSLAQVPGVMGVTNELKTDR
;
A
#
# COMPACT_ATOMS: atom_id res chain seq x y z
N MET A 1 -51.09 -67.78 -21.38
CA MET A 1 -50.81 -66.56 -22.13
C MET A 1 -50.48 -65.48 -21.13
N ARG A 2 -49.19 -65.14 -20.96
CA ARG A 2 -48.73 -64.23 -19.89
C ARG A 2 -48.05 -63.04 -20.49
N ASN A 3 -48.80 -61.89 -20.44
CA ASN A 3 -48.31 -60.59 -20.85
C ASN A 3 -47.23 -60.08 -19.81
N ARG A 4 -46.03 -59.88 -20.25
CA ARG A 4 -44.97 -59.16 -19.48
C ARG A 4 -44.91 -57.76 -19.99
N LEU A 5 -45.45 -56.82 -19.20
CA LEU A 5 -45.24 -55.39 -19.36
C LEU A 5 -43.85 -55.04 -18.84
N ALA A 6 -42.98 -54.58 -19.74
CA ALA A 6 -41.66 -54.04 -19.41
C ALA A 6 -41.80 -52.53 -19.13
N THR A 7 -41.64 -52.13 -17.89
CA THR A 7 -41.64 -50.73 -17.48
C THR A 7 -40.26 -50.17 -17.68
N LEU A 8 -40.09 -49.26 -18.66
CA LEU A 8 -38.86 -48.50 -18.85
C LEU A 8 -38.81 -47.37 -17.81
N PHE A 9 -37.84 -47.43 -16.89
CA PHE A 9 -37.51 -46.36 -15.96
C PHE A 9 -36.54 -45.38 -16.65
N LEU A 10 -37.04 -44.21 -17.03
CA LEU A 10 -36.24 -43.11 -17.58
C LEU A 10 -35.61 -42.35 -16.40
N ILE A 11 -34.32 -42.55 -16.14
CA ILE A 11 -33.59 -41.79 -15.15
C ILE A 11 -33.18 -40.47 -15.79
N ALA A 12 -33.90 -39.40 -15.46
CA ALA A 12 -33.53 -38.03 -15.82
C ALA A 12 -32.33 -37.59 -14.96
N LEU A 13 -31.13 -37.54 -15.54
CA LEU A 13 -29.93 -37.01 -14.92
C LEU A 13 -30.05 -35.47 -14.91
N ALA A 14 -30.48 -34.89 -13.80
CA ALA A 14 -30.44 -33.45 -13.60
C ALA A 14 -29.00 -32.99 -13.40
N VAL A 15 -28.40 -32.42 -14.45
CA VAL A 15 -27.14 -31.70 -14.37
C VAL A 15 -27.39 -30.40 -13.61
N VAL A 16 -27.12 -30.38 -12.33
CA VAL A 16 -27.07 -29.15 -11.52
C VAL A 16 -25.84 -28.37 -11.96
N ALA A 17 -26.03 -27.42 -12.88
CA ALA A 17 -25.00 -26.43 -13.21
C ALA A 17 -24.72 -25.63 -11.91
N ARG A 18 -23.58 -25.91 -11.26
CA ARG A 18 -23.04 -25.02 -10.22
C ARG A 18 -22.75 -23.67 -10.90
N PRO A 19 -23.31 -22.55 -10.40
CA PRO A 19 -22.84 -21.26 -10.86
C PRO A 19 -21.32 -21.21 -10.59
N ALA A 20 -20.54 -20.95 -11.63
CA ALA A 20 -19.12 -20.64 -11.47
C ALA A 20 -19.07 -19.47 -10.47
N ALA A 21 -18.52 -19.72 -9.29
CA ALA A 21 -18.22 -18.67 -8.34
C ALA A 21 -17.28 -17.74 -9.08
N ALA A 22 -17.78 -16.60 -9.56
CA ALA A 22 -16.95 -15.49 -10.00
C ALA A 22 -16.00 -15.24 -8.81
N GLY A 23 -14.69 -15.50 -9.02
CA GLY A 23 -13.72 -15.57 -7.96
C GLY A 23 -13.81 -14.32 -7.10
N GLN A 24 -14.28 -14.46 -5.87
CA GLN A 24 -14.25 -13.38 -4.91
C GLN A 24 -12.81 -12.97 -4.77
N LEU A 25 -12.52 -11.70 -5.05
CA LEU A 25 -11.20 -11.13 -4.80
C LEU A 25 -10.84 -11.43 -3.35
N THR A 26 -9.70 -12.07 -3.13
CA THR A 26 -9.17 -12.26 -1.78
C THR A 26 -8.79 -10.90 -1.21
N ASP A 27 -8.84 -10.76 0.11
CA ASP A 27 -8.44 -9.51 0.77
C ASP A 27 -7.00 -9.11 0.41
N THR A 28 -6.11 -10.07 0.22
CA THR A 28 -4.75 -9.84 -0.26
C THR A 28 -4.73 -9.23 -1.68
N ALA A 29 -5.47 -9.82 -2.62
CA ALA A 29 -5.54 -9.29 -3.99
C ALA A 29 -6.22 -7.92 -4.04
N LEU A 30 -7.16 -7.65 -3.14
CA LEU A 30 -7.76 -6.33 -3.00
C LEU A 30 -6.76 -5.33 -2.41
N ALA A 31 -5.98 -5.71 -1.40
CA ALA A 31 -4.92 -4.87 -0.81
C ALA A 31 -3.87 -4.49 -1.87
N ASP A 32 -3.45 -5.44 -2.72
CA ASP A 32 -2.50 -5.19 -3.81
C ASP A 32 -3.05 -4.17 -4.82
N ARG A 33 -4.32 -4.32 -5.23
CA ARG A 33 -4.97 -3.35 -6.13
C ARG A 33 -5.04 -1.95 -5.53
N ILE A 34 -5.34 -1.86 -4.23
CA ILE A 34 -5.38 -0.59 -3.52
C ILE A 34 -3.98 0.02 -3.45
N ALA A 35 -2.96 -0.77 -3.14
CA ALA A 35 -1.57 -0.32 -3.10
C ALA A 35 -1.12 0.21 -4.48
N ASP A 36 -1.48 -0.47 -5.57
CA ASP A 36 -1.22 0.01 -6.94
C ASP A 36 -1.92 1.34 -7.23
N ALA A 37 -3.19 1.48 -6.85
CA ALA A 37 -3.94 2.72 -7.06
C ALA A 37 -3.37 3.91 -6.27
N VAL A 38 -2.82 3.65 -5.07
CA VAL A 38 -2.12 4.66 -4.26
C VAL A 38 -0.79 5.03 -4.92
N ARG A 39 0.02 4.05 -5.34
CA ARG A 39 1.30 4.29 -6.03
C ARG A 39 1.15 5.03 -7.36
N GLN A 40 0.04 4.81 -8.08
CA GLN A 40 -0.26 5.50 -9.34
C GLN A 40 -0.83 6.91 -9.15
N TYR A 41 -1.07 7.34 -7.91
CA TYR A 41 -1.55 8.69 -7.65
C TYR A 41 -0.39 9.69 -7.79
N VAL A 42 -0.48 10.57 -8.78
CA VAL A 42 0.62 11.47 -9.20
C VAL A 42 1.14 12.40 -8.10
N HIS A 43 0.35 12.66 -7.06
CA HIS A 43 0.76 13.48 -5.92
C HIS A 43 1.24 12.66 -4.72
N PHE A 44 1.21 11.33 -4.80
CA PHE A 44 1.81 10.47 -3.78
C PHE A 44 3.33 10.49 -3.96
N GLY A 45 4.05 10.93 -2.94
CA GLY A 45 5.50 11.12 -3.04
C GLY A 45 6.26 10.48 -1.89
N ILE A 46 7.57 10.63 -1.92
CA ILE A 46 8.48 10.05 -0.93
C ILE A 46 8.29 10.59 0.50
N PHE A 47 7.54 11.67 0.68
CA PHE A 47 7.24 12.27 1.98
C PHE A 47 5.86 11.87 2.52
N ASP A 48 5.16 11.01 1.81
CA ASP A 48 3.87 10.46 2.21
C ASP A 48 4.04 8.97 2.52
N ASP A 49 3.25 8.46 3.45
CA ASP A 49 3.20 7.04 3.78
C ASP A 49 1.75 6.60 3.97
N ILE A 50 1.37 5.50 3.34
CA ILE A 50 0.03 4.92 3.44
C ILE A 50 0.14 3.43 3.69
N SER A 51 -0.43 3.01 4.81
CA SER A 51 -0.62 1.61 5.14
C SER A 51 -2.06 1.19 4.86
N ILE A 52 -2.23 0.00 4.29
CA ILE A 52 -3.49 -0.55 3.85
C ILE A 52 -3.74 -1.85 4.61
N GLN A 53 -4.88 -1.93 5.28
CA GLN A 53 -5.37 -3.16 5.89
C GLN A 53 -6.73 -3.50 5.28
N VAL A 54 -6.90 -4.76 4.87
CA VAL A 54 -8.17 -5.26 4.33
C VAL A 54 -8.62 -6.45 5.15
N ASP A 55 -9.86 -6.41 5.61
CA ASP A 55 -10.52 -7.50 6.32
C ASP A 55 -11.96 -7.64 5.83
N ASN A 56 -12.29 -8.80 5.26
CA ASN A 56 -13.61 -9.07 4.70
C ASN A 56 -14.11 -7.93 3.77
N ARG A 57 -13.22 -7.41 2.88
CA ARG A 57 -13.50 -6.31 1.95
C ARG A 57 -13.75 -4.94 2.61
N SER A 58 -13.58 -4.85 3.92
CA SER A 58 -13.53 -3.59 4.66
C SER A 58 -12.09 -3.09 4.69
N VAL A 59 -11.87 -1.89 4.21
CA VAL A 59 -10.54 -1.30 4.03
C VAL A 59 -10.29 -0.26 5.11
N THR A 60 -9.14 -0.35 5.76
CA THR A 60 -8.65 0.70 6.67
C THR A 60 -7.37 1.29 6.09
N LEU A 61 -7.38 2.58 5.83
CA LEU A 61 -6.20 3.36 5.46
C LEU A 61 -5.65 4.06 6.69
N THR A 62 -4.35 3.93 6.93
CA THR A 62 -3.61 4.66 7.96
C THR A 62 -2.34 5.25 7.36
N GLY A 63 -1.62 6.05 8.13
CA GLY A 63 -0.38 6.68 7.68
C GLY A 63 -0.47 8.19 7.65
N ARG A 64 0.46 8.83 6.93
CA ARG A 64 0.58 10.29 6.93
C ARG A 64 0.84 10.83 5.54
N VAL A 65 0.21 11.97 5.25
CA VAL A 65 0.40 12.70 3.98
C VAL A 65 0.75 14.16 4.25
N THR A 66 1.45 14.76 3.31
CA THR A 66 1.92 16.15 3.43
C THR A 66 0.80 17.19 3.20
N MET A 67 -0.29 16.82 2.56
CA MET A 67 -1.37 17.76 2.20
C MET A 67 -2.77 17.15 2.39
N PRO A 68 -3.76 17.95 2.84
CA PRO A 68 -5.13 17.45 3.08
C PRO A 68 -5.77 16.82 1.85
N TYR A 69 -5.61 17.45 0.66
CA TYR A 69 -6.20 16.94 -0.57
C TYR A 69 -5.70 15.54 -0.93
N LYS A 70 -4.46 15.18 -0.59
CA LYS A 70 -3.92 13.84 -0.84
C LYS A 70 -4.70 12.77 -0.07
N ARG A 71 -4.98 13.03 1.22
CA ARG A 71 -5.81 12.16 2.05
C ARG A 71 -7.17 11.90 1.42
N ASP A 72 -7.81 12.97 0.96
CA ASP A 72 -9.17 12.92 0.44
C ASP A 72 -9.21 12.27 -0.96
N ASP A 73 -8.25 12.58 -1.82
CA ASP A 73 -8.11 12.00 -3.16
C ASP A 73 -7.78 10.50 -3.10
N ILE A 74 -6.88 10.07 -2.20
CA ILE A 74 -6.56 8.66 -1.99
C ILE A 74 -7.81 7.91 -1.55
N ALA A 75 -8.55 8.43 -0.57
CA ALA A 75 -9.80 7.81 -0.13
C ALA A 75 -10.84 7.72 -1.26
N ALA A 76 -10.97 8.78 -2.06
CA ALA A 76 -11.89 8.78 -3.20
C ALA A 76 -11.51 7.77 -4.29
N ARG A 77 -10.21 7.57 -4.52
CA ARG A 77 -9.70 6.54 -5.45
C ARG A 77 -9.98 5.13 -4.93
N VAL A 78 -9.69 4.88 -3.65
CA VAL A 78 -9.90 3.56 -3.04
C VAL A 78 -11.37 3.16 -3.03
N ARG A 79 -12.29 4.09 -2.75
CA ARG A 79 -13.75 3.82 -2.80
C ARG A 79 -14.26 3.37 -4.17
N LYS A 80 -13.54 3.69 -5.26
CA LYS A 80 -13.93 3.33 -6.64
C LYS A 80 -13.39 1.95 -7.05
N ILE A 81 -12.59 1.30 -6.22
CA ILE A 81 -12.02 0.00 -6.55
C ILE A 81 -13.07 -1.08 -6.33
N ASP A 82 -13.34 -1.86 -7.38
CA ASP A 82 -14.25 -2.99 -7.29
C ASP A 82 -13.77 -3.99 -6.22
N GLY A 83 -14.66 -4.32 -5.31
CA GLY A 83 -14.35 -5.19 -4.19
C GLY A 83 -14.29 -4.47 -2.84
N VAL A 84 -14.09 -3.17 -2.79
CA VAL A 84 -14.19 -2.37 -1.56
C VAL A 84 -15.66 -2.25 -1.15
N ARG A 85 -15.98 -2.75 0.05
CA ARG A 85 -17.32 -2.64 0.64
C ARG A 85 -17.42 -1.42 1.54
N ASP A 86 -16.46 -1.27 2.44
CA ASP A 86 -16.39 -0.19 3.42
C ASP A 86 -14.98 0.41 3.44
N LEU A 87 -14.88 1.70 3.75
CA LEU A 87 -13.59 2.38 3.87
C LEU A 87 -13.54 3.26 5.11
N ALA A 88 -12.64 2.91 6.04
CA ALA A 88 -12.20 3.76 7.14
C ALA A 88 -10.93 4.49 6.72
N ASN A 89 -10.98 5.82 6.64
CA ASN A 89 -9.82 6.65 6.28
C ASN A 89 -9.26 7.33 7.54
N ASN A 90 -8.23 6.72 8.11
CA ASN A 90 -7.52 7.19 9.30
C ASN A 90 -6.15 7.80 8.94
N VAL A 91 -6.01 8.28 7.70
CA VAL A 91 -4.79 8.97 7.24
C VAL A 91 -4.71 10.35 7.89
N GLU A 92 -3.59 10.63 8.52
CA GLU A 92 -3.30 11.91 9.15
C GLU A 92 -2.63 12.88 8.17
N VAL A 93 -2.87 14.17 8.36
CA VAL A 93 -2.17 15.23 7.60
C VAL A 93 -1.05 15.79 8.47
N LEU A 94 0.16 15.76 7.95
CA LEU A 94 1.33 16.30 8.64
C LEU A 94 1.17 17.81 8.89
N PRO A 95 1.55 18.31 10.07
CA PRO A 95 1.52 19.74 10.35
C PRO A 95 2.38 20.54 9.37
N VAL A 96 1.93 21.73 9.02
CA VAL A 96 2.74 22.69 8.23
C VAL A 96 3.90 23.18 9.10
N SER A 97 5.12 22.91 8.66
CA SER A 97 6.35 23.29 9.36
C SER A 97 7.46 23.56 8.35
N LEU A 98 7.99 24.77 8.33
CA LEU A 98 9.15 25.12 7.49
C LEU A 98 10.39 24.32 7.89
N TYR A 99 10.56 24.07 9.18
CA TYR A 99 11.66 23.26 9.70
C TYR A 99 11.58 21.82 9.20
N ASP A 100 10.40 21.18 9.30
CA ASP A 100 10.24 19.81 8.83
C ASP A 100 10.35 19.74 7.30
N SER A 101 9.93 20.77 6.57
CA SER A 101 10.07 20.82 5.11
C SER A 101 11.54 20.89 4.68
N ASP A 102 12.35 21.76 5.32
CA ASP A 102 13.79 21.82 5.08
C ASP A 102 14.47 20.50 5.45
N LEU A 103 14.03 19.89 6.54
CA LEU A 103 14.55 18.59 6.98
C LEU A 103 14.23 17.47 5.99
N ARG A 104 13.01 17.43 5.41
CA ARG A 104 12.64 16.50 4.33
C ARG A 104 13.55 16.64 3.13
N ASP A 105 13.84 17.86 2.69
CA ASP A 105 14.71 18.11 1.54
C ASP A 105 16.15 17.67 1.81
N ARG A 106 16.67 17.91 3.02
CA ARG A 106 18.02 17.43 3.40
C ARG A 106 18.09 15.92 3.47
N LEU A 107 17.09 15.26 4.04
CA LEU A 107 17.00 13.81 4.11
C LEU A 107 16.90 13.18 2.71
N ALA A 108 16.07 13.74 1.85
CA ALA A 108 15.94 13.27 0.48
C ALA A 108 17.26 13.36 -0.28
N ARG A 109 17.99 14.48 -0.15
CA ARG A 109 19.33 14.63 -0.75
C ARG A 109 20.35 13.66 -0.14
N ALA A 110 20.33 13.44 1.17
CA ALA A 110 21.25 12.53 1.84
C ALA A 110 21.04 11.08 1.41
N ILE A 111 19.79 10.63 1.31
CA ILE A 111 19.43 9.25 0.98
C ILE A 111 19.51 9.03 -0.53
N TYR A 112 18.73 9.74 -1.32
CA TYR A 112 18.63 9.51 -2.77
C TYR A 112 19.80 10.08 -3.57
N GLY A 113 20.58 11.02 -3.00
CA GLY A 113 21.84 11.47 -3.56
C GLY A 113 22.99 10.51 -3.35
N HIS A 114 22.88 9.55 -2.43
CA HIS A 114 23.93 8.57 -2.16
C HIS A 114 24.08 7.58 -3.34
N PRO A 115 25.30 7.22 -3.76
CA PRO A 115 25.54 6.34 -4.93
C PRO A 115 24.79 5.00 -4.86
N ALA A 116 24.66 4.40 -3.67
CA ALA A 116 23.97 3.14 -3.47
C ALA A 116 22.46 3.21 -3.81
N PHE A 117 21.82 4.39 -3.73
CA PHE A 117 20.38 4.58 -3.91
C PHE A 117 19.98 5.34 -5.18
N ARG A 118 20.94 5.62 -6.08
CA ARG A 118 20.65 6.29 -7.36
C ARG A 118 19.64 5.52 -8.24
N HIS A 119 19.66 4.20 -8.17
CA HIS A 119 18.70 3.37 -8.90
C HIS A 119 17.28 3.58 -8.38
N TYR A 120 17.08 3.74 -7.08
CA TYR A 120 15.78 4.10 -6.51
C TYR A 120 15.35 5.52 -6.89
N ALA A 121 16.27 6.48 -6.90
CA ALA A 121 15.97 7.87 -7.27
C ALA A 121 15.47 8.00 -8.72
N SER A 122 15.81 7.07 -9.61
CA SER A 122 15.37 7.06 -11.01
C SER A 122 14.00 6.39 -11.23
N MET A 123 13.43 5.77 -10.19
CA MET A 123 12.11 5.13 -10.29
C MET A 123 10.99 6.18 -10.26
N ILE A 124 9.89 5.90 -10.95
CA ILE A 124 8.68 6.75 -10.91
C ILE A 124 8.13 6.80 -9.48
N ASN A 125 8.17 5.67 -8.78
CA ASN A 125 7.76 5.53 -7.38
C ASN A 125 8.94 5.01 -6.55
N PRO A 126 9.79 5.90 -6.02
CA PRO A 126 10.90 5.48 -5.19
C PRO A 126 10.41 4.76 -3.92
N PRO A 127 11.03 3.62 -3.55
CA PRO A 127 10.45 2.73 -2.53
C PRO A 127 10.72 3.16 -1.08
N ILE A 128 11.61 4.15 -0.86
CA ILE A 128 11.93 4.64 0.49
C ILE A 128 11.10 5.90 0.76
N HIS A 129 10.23 5.84 1.77
CA HIS A 129 9.44 6.98 2.20
C HIS A 129 10.03 7.61 3.47
N ILE A 130 9.99 8.94 3.54
CA ILE A 130 10.65 9.77 4.56
C ILE A 130 9.59 10.65 5.21
N VAL A 131 8.93 10.16 6.23
CA VAL A 131 7.93 10.93 6.98
C VAL A 131 8.62 11.74 8.07
N VAL A 132 8.41 13.06 8.07
CA VAL A 132 9.00 13.96 9.07
C VAL A 132 7.92 14.73 9.79
N GLU A 133 7.90 14.60 11.11
CA GLU A 133 6.99 15.34 11.98
C GLU A 133 7.72 15.84 13.23
N ARG A 134 7.72 17.14 13.45
CA ARG A 134 8.36 17.79 14.62
C ARG A 134 9.83 17.36 14.81
N GLY A 135 10.57 17.30 13.71
CA GLY A 135 11.99 16.88 13.71
C GLY A 135 12.24 15.38 13.89
N ARG A 136 11.19 14.56 14.04
CA ARG A 136 11.30 13.10 14.10
C ARG A 136 11.07 12.51 12.71
N VAL A 137 11.88 11.54 12.36
CA VAL A 137 11.89 10.89 11.05
C VAL A 137 11.37 9.47 11.20
N THR A 138 10.42 9.08 10.36
CA THR A 138 10.04 7.67 10.18
C THR A 138 10.38 7.28 8.75
N LEU A 139 11.18 6.23 8.60
CA LEU A 139 11.56 5.66 7.32
C LEU A 139 10.68 4.43 7.07
N THR A 140 9.89 4.45 5.99
CA THR A 140 9.00 3.34 5.62
C THR A 140 9.26 2.88 4.18
N GLY A 141 8.59 1.82 3.76
CA GLY A 141 8.76 1.25 2.43
C GLY A 141 9.66 0.02 2.42
N ALA A 142 10.38 -0.22 1.31
CA ALA A 142 11.18 -1.43 1.14
C ALA A 142 12.56 -1.15 0.52
N VAL A 143 13.54 -1.97 0.91
CA VAL A 143 14.89 -2.00 0.36
C VAL A 143 15.31 -3.45 0.12
N ASN A 144 16.34 -3.70 -0.71
CA ASN A 144 16.70 -5.05 -1.11
C ASN A 144 17.26 -5.92 0.05
N ASN A 145 17.91 -5.32 1.04
CA ASN A 145 18.59 -6.06 2.10
C ASN A 145 18.83 -5.22 3.36
N ASP A 146 19.26 -5.90 4.42
CA ASP A 146 19.52 -5.26 5.72
C ASP A 146 20.69 -4.26 5.69
N VAL A 147 21.66 -4.43 4.78
CA VAL A 147 22.77 -3.48 4.62
C VAL A 147 22.24 -2.15 4.09
N GLU A 148 21.37 -2.17 3.08
CA GLU A 148 20.69 -0.97 2.59
C GLU A 148 19.83 -0.34 3.68
N LYS A 149 19.08 -1.15 4.44
CA LYS A 149 18.25 -0.68 5.56
C LYS A 149 19.08 0.05 6.62
N MET A 150 20.24 -0.50 6.99
CA MET A 150 21.16 0.15 7.94
C MET A 150 21.79 1.41 7.35
N LEU A 151 22.14 1.39 6.06
CA LEU A 151 22.71 2.55 5.38
C LEU A 151 21.71 3.71 5.31
N VAL A 152 20.45 3.46 4.96
CA VAL A 152 19.40 4.48 4.97
C VAL A 152 19.24 5.10 6.36
N TYR A 153 19.23 4.26 7.40
CA TYR A 153 19.17 4.74 8.78
C TYR A 153 20.36 5.66 9.13
N SER A 154 21.58 5.27 8.73
CA SER A 154 22.78 6.09 8.93
C SER A 154 22.71 7.43 8.19
N LEU A 155 22.27 7.42 6.93
CA LEU A 155 22.11 8.62 6.11
C LEU A 155 21.00 9.55 6.62
N ALA A 156 20.05 9.03 7.36
CA ALA A 156 18.97 9.82 7.97
C ALA A 156 19.42 10.58 9.24
N GLN A 157 20.63 10.35 9.73
CA GLN A 157 21.19 11.07 10.89
C GLN A 157 21.76 12.47 10.49
N VAL A 158 20.94 13.26 9.78
CA VAL A 158 21.37 14.63 9.41
C VAL A 158 21.22 15.61 10.58
N PRO A 159 21.97 16.72 10.61
CA PRO A 159 21.81 17.73 11.65
C PRO A 159 20.36 18.22 11.75
N GLY A 160 19.83 18.33 12.97
CA GLY A 160 18.46 18.76 13.21
C GLY A 160 17.44 17.62 13.33
N VAL A 161 17.80 16.38 13.03
CA VAL A 161 16.97 15.22 13.33
C VAL A 161 16.96 14.96 14.84
N MET A 162 15.76 14.89 15.43
CA MET A 162 15.60 14.60 16.87
C MET A 162 15.51 13.09 17.16
N GLY A 163 15.23 12.28 16.14
CA GLY A 163 15.19 10.83 16.25
C GLY A 163 14.73 10.20 14.94
N VAL A 164 15.22 8.98 14.68
CA VAL A 164 14.89 8.19 13.49
C VAL A 164 14.29 6.86 13.90
N THR A 165 13.08 6.57 13.40
CA THR A 165 12.43 5.25 13.46
C THR A 165 12.58 4.60 12.09
N ASN A 166 13.17 3.40 12.04
CA ASN A 166 13.39 2.68 10.78
C ASN A 166 12.45 1.48 10.65
N GLU A 167 11.37 1.67 9.89
CA GLU A 167 10.34 0.67 9.59
C GLU A 167 10.48 0.09 8.17
N LEU A 168 11.62 0.32 7.51
CA LEU A 168 11.91 -0.25 6.20
C LEU A 168 11.82 -1.79 6.25
N LYS A 169 11.15 -2.35 5.28
CA LYS A 169 11.10 -3.79 5.04
C LYS A 169 12.23 -4.20 4.11
N THR A 170 12.72 -5.42 4.26
CA THR A 170 13.70 -6.00 3.34
C THR A 170 13.05 -7.14 2.57
N ASP A 171 13.28 -7.17 1.25
CA ASP A 171 12.98 -8.33 0.44
C ASP A 171 14.01 -9.43 0.78
N ARG A 172 13.53 -10.51 1.35
CA ARG A 172 14.35 -11.69 1.65
C ARG A 172 14.35 -12.64 0.49
#